data_6e97eccf5763c61f8abf4594925beb8b
#
_entry.id   6e97eccf5763c61f8abf4594925beb8b
#
_cell.length_a   1.000
_cell.length_b   1.000
_cell.length_c   1.000
_cell.angle_alpha   90.00
_cell.angle_beta   90.00
_cell.angle_gamma   90.00
#
_symmetry.space_group_name_H-M   'P 1'
#
loop_
_entity.id
_entity.type
_entity.pdbx_description
1 polymer ?
#
loop_
_entity_poly.entity_id
_entity_poly.type
_entity_poly.pdbx_seq_one_letter_code
_entity_poly.pdbx_strand_id
1 'polypeptide(L)'
;IDPGLCNVGVAVIDVAGRWPDVAYSLVDARVFSTKPEHGKRGGTMCADDARRVGYLYSSLRGVISAYKPDLIGLEETSGSRSARSGAAMARGHTLALCAVLSATTKRAIEISVAAAKEAATGAQGAGKDLVRDLVIARVNGVAFTDALRGVANTKREHAFDAAMAVARRDIARVLLAERAR
;
A
#
# COMPACT_ATOMS: atom_id res chain seq x y z
N ILE A 1 1.71 1.20 -1.29
CA ILE A 1 0.71 0.14 -1.63
C ILE A 1 1.04 -1.10 -0.82
N ASP A 2 0.05 -1.62 -0.07
CA ASP A 2 0.07 -2.94 0.56
C ASP A 2 -0.77 -3.90 -0.31
N PRO A 3 -0.13 -4.80 -1.09
CA PRO A 3 -0.80 -5.60 -2.10
C PRO A 3 -1.32 -6.92 -1.55
N GLY A 4 -2.62 -7.15 -1.58
CA GLY A 4 -3.25 -8.45 -1.29
C GLY A 4 -4.41 -8.76 -2.23
N LEU A 5 -4.69 -10.02 -2.50
CA LEU A 5 -5.80 -10.39 -3.40
C LEU A 5 -7.18 -10.17 -2.76
N CYS A 6 -7.28 -10.13 -1.44
CA CYS A 6 -8.52 -9.84 -0.72
C CYS A 6 -8.67 -8.36 -0.40
N ASN A 7 -7.59 -7.72 -0.01
CA ASN A 7 -7.56 -6.31 0.32
C ASN A 7 -6.27 -5.71 -0.23
N VAL A 8 -6.37 -4.55 -0.85
CA VAL A 8 -5.24 -3.73 -1.26
C VAL A 8 -5.35 -2.40 -0.54
N GLY A 9 -4.36 -2.09 0.28
CA GLY A 9 -4.21 -0.80 0.93
C GLY A 9 -3.44 0.18 0.06
N VAL A 10 -3.91 1.41 0.00
CA VAL A 10 -3.23 2.51 -0.69
C VAL A 10 -3.21 3.73 0.20
N ALA A 11 -2.06 4.37 0.31
CA ALA A 11 -1.92 5.70 0.88
C ALA A 11 -1.21 6.60 -0.12
N VAL A 12 -1.73 7.79 -0.35
CA VAL A 12 -1.11 8.84 -1.15
C VAL A 12 -0.64 9.91 -0.18
N ILE A 13 0.65 10.18 -0.20
CA ILE A 13 1.31 11.06 0.77
C ILE A 13 2.11 12.10 0.00
N ASP A 14 1.90 13.35 0.32
CA ASP A 14 2.77 14.42 -0.12
C ASP A 14 3.96 14.55 0.83
N VAL A 15 5.14 14.75 0.22
CA VAL A 15 6.41 14.85 0.94
C VAL A 15 7.01 16.20 0.63
N ALA A 16 7.10 17.06 1.62
CA ALA A 16 7.61 18.43 1.51
C ALA A 16 8.84 18.66 2.41
N GLY A 17 9.56 19.75 2.16
CA GLY A 17 10.72 20.15 2.95
C GLY A 17 12.05 19.80 2.30
N ARG A 18 13.11 19.87 3.10
CA ARG A 18 14.49 19.52 2.72
C ARG A 18 15.04 18.51 3.71
N TRP A 19 15.81 17.57 3.20
CA TRP A 19 16.49 16.62 4.08
C TRP A 19 17.42 17.34 5.05
N PRO A 20 17.42 17.02 6.39
CA PRO A 20 16.64 15.96 7.06
C PRO A 20 15.22 16.38 7.51
N ASP A 21 14.82 17.64 7.36
CA ASP A 21 13.55 18.18 7.87
C ASP A 21 12.44 17.95 6.84
N VAL A 22 11.83 16.77 6.88
CA VAL A 22 10.80 16.31 5.93
C VAL A 22 9.45 16.28 6.62
N ALA A 23 8.46 16.94 6.02
CA ALA A 23 7.07 16.88 6.41
C ALA A 23 6.29 15.90 5.51
N TYR A 24 5.39 15.15 6.10
CA TYR A 24 4.50 14.20 5.43
C TYR A 24 3.05 14.64 5.61
N SER A 25 2.29 14.69 4.53
CA SER A 25 0.86 15.02 4.57
C SER A 25 0.07 13.95 3.84
N LEU A 26 -0.93 13.36 4.49
CA LEU A 26 -1.85 12.44 3.82
C LEU A 26 -2.72 13.21 2.85
N VAL A 27 -2.70 12.78 1.58
CA VAL A 27 -3.57 13.30 0.51
C VAL A 27 -4.81 12.41 0.36
N ASP A 28 -4.62 11.08 0.39
CA ASP A 28 -5.70 10.10 0.27
C ASP A 28 -5.31 8.76 0.88
N ALA A 29 -6.30 8.00 1.38
CA ALA A 29 -6.12 6.63 1.83
C ALA A 29 -7.33 5.78 1.43
N ARG A 30 -7.08 4.62 0.85
CA ARG A 30 -8.14 3.70 0.37
C ARG A 30 -7.81 2.25 0.70
N VAL A 31 -8.86 1.47 0.85
CA VAL A 31 -8.77 0.01 0.88
C VAL A 31 -9.72 -0.56 -0.15
N PHE A 32 -9.18 -1.19 -1.17
CA PHE A 32 -9.96 -1.94 -2.15
C PHE A 32 -10.11 -3.38 -1.68
N SER A 33 -11.34 -3.83 -1.55
CA SER A 33 -11.65 -5.16 -1.00
C SER A 33 -12.37 -6.02 -2.02
N THR A 34 -11.98 -7.29 -2.08
CA THR A 34 -12.68 -8.32 -2.85
C THR A 34 -13.03 -9.49 -1.95
N LYS A 35 -14.10 -10.20 -2.30
CA LYS A 35 -14.50 -11.45 -1.64
C LYS A 35 -14.54 -12.57 -2.65
N PRO A 36 -14.08 -13.79 -2.28
CA PRO A 36 -14.31 -14.97 -3.11
C PRO A 36 -15.80 -15.24 -3.32
N GLU A 37 -16.19 -15.48 -4.54
CA GLU A 37 -17.59 -15.84 -4.93
C GLU A 37 -17.68 -17.20 -5.58
N HIS A 38 -16.54 -17.91 -5.77
CA HIS A 38 -16.53 -19.25 -6.31
C HIS A 38 -17.38 -20.20 -5.46
N GLY A 39 -18.12 -21.08 -6.11
CA GLY A 39 -19.05 -22.03 -5.47
C GLY A 39 -20.41 -21.45 -5.11
N LYS A 40 -20.60 -20.12 -5.06
CA LYS A 40 -21.89 -19.50 -4.76
C LYS A 40 -22.80 -19.32 -5.97
N ARG A 41 -22.22 -19.21 -7.17
CA ARG A 41 -22.93 -18.97 -8.44
C ARG A 41 -22.48 -19.92 -9.55
N GLY A 42 -21.96 -21.11 -9.22
CA GLY A 42 -21.47 -22.07 -10.21
C GLY A 42 -20.18 -21.63 -10.95
N GLY A 43 -19.56 -20.53 -10.55
CA GLY A 43 -18.31 -20.03 -11.15
C GLY A 43 -17.10 -20.86 -10.75
N THR A 44 -16.13 -20.97 -11.65
CA THR A 44 -14.84 -21.59 -11.35
C THR A 44 -13.99 -20.67 -10.47
N MET A 45 -13.06 -21.24 -9.73
CA MET A 45 -12.07 -20.48 -8.95
C MET A 45 -11.24 -19.55 -9.84
N CYS A 46 -10.91 -19.98 -11.05
CA CYS A 46 -10.15 -19.18 -12.02
C CYS A 46 -10.93 -17.95 -12.49
N ALA A 47 -12.22 -18.09 -12.79
CA ALA A 47 -13.06 -16.96 -13.19
C ALA A 47 -13.26 -15.94 -12.04
N ASP A 48 -13.40 -16.42 -10.81
CA ASP A 48 -13.50 -15.55 -9.64
C ASP A 48 -12.19 -14.80 -9.39
N ASP A 49 -11.05 -15.47 -9.47
CA ASP A 49 -9.74 -14.83 -9.34
C ASP A 49 -9.53 -13.78 -10.44
N ALA A 50 -9.89 -14.07 -11.70
CA ALA A 50 -9.81 -13.12 -12.82
C ALA A 50 -10.66 -11.85 -12.57
N ARG A 51 -11.89 -12.03 -12.09
CA ARG A 51 -12.76 -10.90 -11.70
C ARG A 51 -12.13 -10.02 -10.62
N ARG A 52 -11.60 -10.65 -9.57
CA ARG A 52 -10.97 -9.95 -8.44
C ARG A 52 -9.71 -9.21 -8.88
N VAL A 53 -8.86 -9.85 -9.65
CA VAL A 53 -7.66 -9.26 -10.25
C VAL A 53 -8.03 -8.05 -11.11
N GLY A 54 -9.01 -8.19 -12.02
CA GLY A 54 -9.45 -7.10 -12.89
C GLY A 54 -9.95 -5.88 -12.11
N TYR A 55 -10.76 -6.10 -11.07
CA TYR A 55 -11.24 -5.03 -10.22
C TYR A 55 -10.09 -4.29 -9.50
N LEU A 56 -9.21 -5.03 -8.82
CA LEU A 56 -8.10 -4.44 -8.07
C LEU A 56 -7.11 -3.72 -9.00
N TYR A 57 -6.81 -4.32 -10.16
CA TYR A 57 -5.95 -3.71 -11.17
C TYR A 57 -6.50 -2.36 -11.65
N SER A 58 -7.77 -2.32 -12.04
CA SER A 58 -8.42 -1.09 -12.50
C SER A 58 -8.47 -0.02 -11.41
N SER A 59 -8.74 -0.43 -10.16
CA SER A 59 -8.77 0.47 -9.01
C SER A 59 -7.40 1.09 -8.74
N LEU A 60 -6.34 0.30 -8.73
CA LEU A 60 -4.97 0.79 -8.55
C LEU A 60 -4.54 1.74 -9.68
N ARG A 61 -4.79 1.35 -10.95
CA ARG A 61 -4.53 2.22 -12.09
C ARG A 61 -5.24 3.55 -11.97
N GLY A 62 -6.50 3.53 -11.54
CA GLY A 62 -7.29 4.75 -11.34
C GLY A 62 -6.64 5.69 -10.34
N VAL A 63 -6.17 5.17 -9.19
CA VAL A 63 -5.46 5.97 -8.19
C VAL A 63 -4.14 6.51 -8.75
N ILE A 64 -3.31 5.67 -9.35
CA ILE A 64 -2.01 6.08 -9.89
C ILE A 64 -2.18 7.17 -10.97
N SER A 65 -3.15 6.99 -11.86
CA SER A 65 -3.43 7.96 -12.93
C SER A 65 -3.98 9.28 -12.41
N ALA A 66 -4.80 9.25 -11.35
CA ALA A 66 -5.39 10.44 -10.75
C ALA A 66 -4.34 11.28 -10.00
N TYR A 67 -3.51 10.65 -9.20
CA TYR A 67 -2.53 11.36 -8.35
C TYR A 67 -1.16 11.55 -8.99
N LYS A 68 -0.83 10.78 -10.03
CA LYS A 68 0.45 10.86 -10.77
C LYS A 68 1.67 10.94 -9.83
N PRO A 69 1.84 9.97 -8.92
CA PRO A 69 2.88 10.04 -7.92
C PRO A 69 4.29 10.05 -8.55
N ASP A 70 5.22 10.76 -7.95
CA ASP A 70 6.63 10.77 -8.39
C ASP A 70 7.34 9.47 -8.05
N LEU A 71 6.90 8.81 -6.97
CA LEU A 71 7.47 7.56 -6.47
C LEU A 71 6.38 6.66 -5.92
N ILE A 72 6.52 5.35 -6.11
CA ILE A 72 5.57 4.35 -5.61
C ILE A 72 6.32 3.38 -4.72
N GLY A 73 5.92 3.30 -3.44
CA GLY A 73 6.34 2.25 -2.53
C GLY A 73 5.39 1.06 -2.62
N LEU A 74 5.92 -0.13 -2.79
CA LEU A 74 5.20 -1.39 -2.85
C LEU A 74 5.72 -2.32 -1.76
N GLU A 75 4.84 -2.77 -0.87
CA GLU A 75 5.22 -3.70 0.18
C GLU A 75 5.55 -5.06 -0.43
N GLU A 76 6.72 -5.61 -0.07
CA GLU A 76 7.11 -6.97 -0.43
C GLU A 76 6.20 -8.00 0.25
N THR A 77 5.87 -9.04 -0.48
CA THR A 77 5.18 -10.19 0.11
C THR A 77 6.13 -10.99 1.00
N SER A 78 5.91 -10.96 2.30
CA SER A 78 6.64 -11.82 3.25
C SER A 78 6.06 -13.23 3.28
N GLY A 79 6.87 -14.20 3.73
CA GLY A 79 6.54 -15.62 3.75
C GLY A 79 5.14 -15.96 4.29
N SER A 80 4.50 -16.92 3.66
CA SER A 80 3.15 -17.36 3.99
C SER A 80 3.15 -18.71 4.72
N ARG A 81 2.19 -18.88 5.64
CA ARG A 81 2.01 -20.14 6.39
C ARG A 81 1.45 -21.28 5.55
N SER A 82 0.94 -21.01 4.35
CA SER A 82 0.41 -22.04 3.46
C SER A 82 0.66 -21.69 1.99
N ALA A 83 0.80 -22.72 1.14
CA ALA A 83 0.97 -22.54 -0.31
C ALA A 83 -0.17 -21.73 -0.93
N ARG A 84 -1.42 -21.93 -0.48
CA ARG A 84 -2.59 -21.20 -0.97
C ARG A 84 -2.52 -19.70 -0.62
N SER A 85 -2.14 -19.38 0.59
CA SER A 85 -1.96 -18.00 1.03
C SER A 85 -0.80 -17.34 0.29
N GLY A 86 0.32 -18.04 0.12
CA GLY A 86 1.47 -17.56 -0.67
C GLY A 86 1.11 -17.25 -2.11
N ALA A 87 0.36 -18.15 -2.77
CA ALA A 87 -0.12 -17.92 -4.12
C ALA A 87 -1.06 -16.70 -4.22
N ALA A 88 -1.94 -16.49 -3.25
CA ALA A 88 -2.82 -15.31 -3.22
C ALA A 88 -2.03 -14.01 -3.02
N MET A 89 -1.03 -14.01 -2.14
CA MET A 89 -0.14 -12.87 -1.93
C MET A 89 0.69 -12.56 -3.18
N ALA A 90 1.29 -13.57 -3.81
CA ALA A 90 2.06 -13.39 -5.05
C ALA A 90 1.19 -12.80 -6.19
N ARG A 91 -0.06 -13.26 -6.33
CA ARG A 91 -0.99 -12.68 -7.31
C ARG A 91 -1.31 -11.22 -7.00
N GLY A 92 -1.56 -10.88 -5.74
CA GLY A 92 -1.79 -9.49 -5.31
C GLY A 92 -0.60 -8.58 -5.63
N HIS A 93 0.60 -9.04 -5.34
CA HIS A 93 1.84 -8.32 -5.62
C HIS A 93 2.10 -8.15 -7.12
N THR A 94 2.00 -9.22 -7.90
CA THR A 94 2.16 -9.16 -9.37
C THR A 94 1.13 -8.21 -9.99
N LEU A 95 -0.11 -8.26 -9.54
CA LEU A 95 -1.17 -7.35 -9.97
C LEU A 95 -0.80 -5.89 -9.70
N ALA A 96 -0.30 -5.58 -8.51
CA ALA A 96 0.10 -4.23 -8.14
C ALA A 96 1.25 -3.72 -9.01
N LEU A 97 2.27 -4.56 -9.25
CA LEU A 97 3.35 -4.25 -10.19
C LEU A 97 2.83 -3.98 -11.61
N CYS A 98 1.95 -4.84 -12.13
CA CYS A 98 1.35 -4.63 -13.46
C CYS A 98 0.55 -3.32 -13.53
N ALA A 99 -0.20 -2.98 -12.48
CA ALA A 99 -0.94 -1.73 -12.41
C ALA A 99 -0.02 -0.51 -12.42
N VAL A 100 1.08 -0.57 -11.68
CA VAL A 100 2.12 0.48 -11.67
C VAL A 100 2.73 0.64 -13.05
N LEU A 101 3.29 -0.43 -13.62
CA LEU A 101 3.98 -0.41 -14.92
C LEU A 101 3.08 0.06 -16.07
N SER A 102 1.77 -0.20 -16.00
CA SER A 102 0.81 0.22 -17.02
C SER A 102 0.29 1.66 -16.85
N ALA A 103 0.41 2.23 -15.64
CA ALA A 103 -0.14 3.54 -15.33
C ALA A 103 0.92 4.66 -15.33
N THR A 104 2.18 4.33 -15.17
CA THR A 104 3.25 5.32 -15.06
C THR A 104 4.61 4.75 -15.46
N THR A 105 5.51 5.62 -15.92
CA THR A 105 6.93 5.31 -16.13
C THR A 105 7.78 5.58 -14.87
N LYS A 106 7.15 6.05 -13.81
CA LYS A 106 7.84 6.36 -12.55
C LYS A 106 8.30 5.08 -11.85
N ARG A 107 9.34 5.22 -11.04
CA ARG A 107 9.95 4.11 -10.32
C ARG A 107 9.04 3.54 -9.24
N ALA A 108 8.93 2.22 -9.19
CA ALA A 108 8.45 1.49 -8.03
C ALA A 108 9.62 1.02 -7.17
N ILE A 109 9.49 1.12 -5.85
CA ILE A 109 10.45 0.61 -4.87
C ILE A 109 9.75 -0.44 -4.03
N GLU A 110 10.31 -1.64 -3.99
CA GLU A 110 9.84 -2.69 -3.10
C GLU A 110 10.41 -2.49 -1.69
N ILE A 111 9.57 -2.69 -0.69
CA ILE A 111 9.88 -2.39 0.71
C ILE A 111 9.45 -3.57 1.57
N SER A 112 10.41 -4.18 2.26
CA SER A 112 10.08 -5.25 3.19
C SER A 112 9.31 -4.73 4.41
N VAL A 113 8.39 -5.54 4.93
CA VAL A 113 7.58 -5.24 6.12
C VAL A 113 8.49 -4.89 7.31
N ALA A 114 9.58 -5.64 7.50
CA ALA A 114 10.54 -5.41 8.56
C ALA A 114 11.20 -4.02 8.43
N ALA A 115 11.68 -3.68 7.23
CA ALA A 115 12.29 -2.38 6.96
C ALA A 115 11.30 -1.21 7.11
N ALA A 116 10.04 -1.40 6.70
CA ALA A 116 8.99 -0.40 6.90
C ALA A 116 8.68 -0.17 8.38
N LYS A 117 8.56 -1.25 9.18
CA LYS A 117 8.37 -1.15 10.64
C LYS A 117 9.53 -0.47 11.34
N GLU A 118 10.76 -0.88 11.03
CA GLU A 118 11.97 -0.28 11.58
C GLU A 118 12.04 1.22 11.27
N ALA A 119 11.75 1.62 10.06
CA ALA A 119 11.72 3.01 9.66
C ALA A 119 10.64 3.83 10.39
N ALA A 120 9.48 3.24 10.65
CA ALA A 120 8.38 3.91 11.36
C ALA A 120 8.61 4.00 12.86
N THR A 121 9.16 2.94 13.48
CA THR A 121 9.17 2.75 14.95
C THR A 121 10.57 2.66 15.56
N GLY A 122 11.59 2.47 14.75
CA GLY A 122 12.95 2.13 15.22
C GLY A 122 13.15 0.65 15.55
N ALA A 123 12.12 -0.21 15.38
CA ALA A 123 12.18 -1.63 15.72
C ALA A 123 11.46 -2.51 14.68
N GLN A 124 12.15 -3.53 14.13
CA GLN A 124 11.60 -4.45 13.12
C GLN A 124 10.43 -5.29 13.65
N GLY A 125 10.43 -5.61 14.94
CA GLY A 125 9.42 -6.41 15.63
C GLY A 125 8.25 -5.59 16.20
N ALA A 126 8.11 -4.32 15.86
CA ALA A 126 7.07 -3.46 16.40
C ALA A 126 5.65 -4.01 16.17
N GLY A 127 4.81 -3.92 17.22
CA GLY A 127 3.41 -4.32 17.16
C GLY A 127 2.60 -3.38 16.25
N LYS A 128 1.49 -3.89 15.70
CA LYS A 128 0.64 -3.15 14.76
C LYS A 128 0.08 -1.85 15.35
N ASP A 129 -0.27 -1.83 16.62
CA ASP A 129 -0.82 -0.64 17.29
C ASP A 129 0.20 0.49 17.36
N LEU A 130 1.44 0.17 17.75
CA LEU A 130 2.52 1.17 17.77
C LEU A 130 2.79 1.74 16.38
N VAL A 131 2.82 0.87 15.38
CA VAL A 131 2.99 1.27 13.98
C VAL A 131 1.89 2.22 13.55
N ARG A 132 0.63 1.86 13.79
CA ARG A 132 -0.54 2.69 13.48
C ARG A 132 -0.42 4.06 14.12
N ASP A 133 -0.15 4.11 15.42
CA ASP A 133 -0.13 5.36 16.19
C ASP A 133 0.98 6.31 15.71
N LEU A 134 2.15 5.76 15.36
CA LEU A 134 3.26 6.54 14.82
C LEU A 134 3.02 7.01 13.37
N VAL A 135 2.36 6.20 12.53
CA VAL A 135 1.96 6.61 11.18
C VAL A 135 0.94 7.75 11.28
N ILE A 136 -0.07 7.60 12.12
CA ILE A 136 -1.08 8.63 12.38
C ILE A 136 -0.41 9.94 12.84
N ALA A 137 0.52 9.86 13.78
CA ALA A 137 1.22 11.04 14.29
C ALA A 137 2.05 11.75 13.20
N ARG A 138 2.63 11.00 12.24
CA ARG A 138 3.47 11.57 11.18
C ARG A 138 2.71 12.18 10.01
N VAL A 139 1.58 11.60 9.62
CA VAL A 139 0.88 11.95 8.37
C VAL A 139 -0.43 12.71 8.59
N ASN A 140 -0.64 13.33 9.75
CA ASN A 140 -1.89 13.99 10.13
C ASN A 140 -3.06 13.01 10.32
N GLY A 141 -3.18 12.45 11.52
CA GLY A 141 -4.11 11.37 11.87
C GLY A 141 -5.59 11.67 11.68
N VAL A 142 -6.01 12.92 11.74
CA VAL A 142 -7.41 13.30 11.49
C VAL A 142 -7.76 13.02 10.04
N ALA A 143 -6.91 13.42 9.09
CA ALA A 143 -7.10 13.17 7.68
C ALA A 143 -7.15 11.65 7.37
N PHE A 144 -6.33 10.84 8.06
CA PHE A 144 -6.32 9.39 7.89
C PHE A 144 -7.63 8.74 8.35
N THR A 145 -8.14 9.17 9.50
CA THR A 145 -9.41 8.68 10.05
C THR A 145 -10.58 9.04 9.15
N ASP A 146 -10.59 10.26 8.62
CA ASP A 146 -11.64 10.74 7.72
C ASP A 146 -11.59 10.05 6.36
N ALA A 147 -10.43 9.87 5.77
CA ALA A 147 -10.26 9.17 4.49
C ALA A 147 -10.73 7.71 4.55
N LEU A 148 -10.59 7.06 5.72
CA LEU A 148 -11.02 5.68 5.94
C LEU A 148 -12.40 5.57 6.62
N ARG A 149 -13.19 6.65 6.64
CA ARG A 149 -14.55 6.61 7.20
C ARG A 149 -15.40 5.59 6.45
N GLY A 150 -16.05 4.69 7.21
CA GLY A 150 -16.83 3.58 6.63
C GLY A 150 -16.03 2.31 6.29
N VAL A 151 -14.70 2.35 6.33
CA VAL A 151 -13.87 1.15 6.21
C VAL A 151 -13.82 0.41 7.55
N ALA A 152 -14.08 -0.90 7.56
CA ALA A 152 -13.99 -1.72 8.77
C ALA A 152 -12.59 -1.66 9.38
N ASN A 153 -12.50 -1.58 10.71
CA ASN A 153 -11.22 -1.43 11.43
C ASN A 153 -10.18 -2.48 11.05
N THR A 154 -10.58 -3.74 10.91
CA THR A 154 -9.71 -4.85 10.48
C THR A 154 -9.13 -4.69 9.07
N LYS A 155 -9.69 -3.80 8.26
CA LYS A 155 -9.20 -3.52 6.90
C LYS A 155 -8.39 -2.24 6.81
N ARG A 156 -8.58 -1.31 7.77
CA ARG A 156 -7.82 -0.05 7.80
C ARG A 156 -6.32 -0.27 7.95
N GLU A 157 -5.93 -1.37 8.60
CA GLU A 157 -4.51 -1.73 8.76
C GLU A 157 -3.77 -1.78 7.42
N HIS A 158 -4.39 -2.25 6.33
CA HIS A 158 -3.77 -2.26 5.01
C HIS A 158 -3.41 -0.86 4.50
N ALA A 159 -4.20 0.16 4.81
CA ALA A 159 -3.86 1.53 4.46
C ALA A 159 -2.76 2.10 5.35
N PHE A 160 -2.68 1.69 6.61
CA PHE A 160 -1.59 2.07 7.51
C PHE A 160 -0.28 1.40 7.08
N ASP A 161 -0.31 0.12 6.72
CA ASP A 161 0.86 -0.60 6.21
C ASP A 161 1.36 0.04 4.89
N ALA A 162 0.43 0.43 4.00
CA ALA A 162 0.79 1.19 2.80
C ALA A 162 1.44 2.55 3.11
N ALA A 163 0.97 3.26 4.14
CA ALA A 163 1.55 4.54 4.55
C ALA A 163 2.93 4.39 5.20
N MET A 164 3.15 3.29 5.93
CA MET A 164 4.46 2.99 6.52
C MET A 164 5.58 2.95 5.49
N ALA A 165 5.29 2.41 4.31
CA ALA A 165 6.27 2.28 3.26
C ALA A 165 6.90 3.63 2.88
N VAL A 166 6.12 4.72 2.96
CA VAL A 166 6.61 6.08 2.65
C VAL A 166 7.36 6.70 3.81
N ALA A 167 7.14 6.25 5.04
CA ALA A 167 7.81 6.79 6.22
C ALA A 167 9.32 6.44 6.28
N ARG A 168 9.82 5.62 5.36
CA ARG A 168 11.25 5.35 5.24
C ARG A 168 12.01 6.61 4.83
N ARG A 169 12.96 7.00 5.68
CA ARG A 169 13.79 8.18 5.45
C ARG A 169 14.59 8.12 4.16
N ASP A 170 15.04 6.93 3.75
CA ASP A 170 15.77 6.73 2.49
C ASP A 170 14.88 6.96 1.26
N ILE A 171 13.59 6.61 1.32
CA ILE A 171 12.63 6.90 0.23
C ILE A 171 12.41 8.40 0.09
N ALA A 172 12.19 9.11 1.18
CA ALA A 172 12.07 10.56 1.16
C ALA A 172 13.33 11.23 0.61
N ARG A 173 14.52 10.73 0.99
CA ARG A 173 15.79 11.22 0.47
C ARG A 173 15.92 11.02 -1.04
N VAL A 174 15.56 9.85 -1.56
CA VAL A 174 15.58 9.56 -3.00
C VAL A 174 14.62 10.49 -3.75
N LEU A 175 13.38 10.61 -3.26
CA LEU A 175 12.36 11.47 -3.86
C LEU A 175 12.81 12.93 -3.94
N LEU A 176 13.32 13.47 -2.85
CA LEU A 176 13.76 14.86 -2.80
C LEU A 176 15.00 15.11 -3.68
N ALA A 177 15.89 14.12 -3.81
CA ALA A 177 17.03 14.20 -4.71
C ALA A 177 16.61 14.14 -6.19
N GLU A 178 15.57 13.41 -6.53
CA GLU A 178 15.03 13.36 -7.90
C GLU A 178 14.30 14.65 -8.29
N ARG A 179 13.58 15.28 -7.35
CA ARG A 179 12.90 16.59 -7.58
C ARG A 179 13.89 17.77 -7.74
N ALA A 180 15.10 17.63 -7.24
CA ALA A 180 16.13 18.69 -7.31
C ALA A 180 16.94 18.67 -8.62
N ARG A 181 16.72 17.68 -9.48
CA ARG A 181 17.33 17.54 -10.82
C ARG A 181 16.42 18.10 -11.89
#